data_3d6c2bde88309cfe772ae132708d52c8
#
_entry.id   3d6c2bde88309cfe772ae132708d52c8
#
_cell.length_a   1.000
_cell.length_b   1.000
_cell.length_c   1.000
_cell.angle_alpha   90.00
_cell.angle_beta   90.00
_cell.angle_gamma   90.00
#
_symmetry.space_group_name_H-M   'P 1'
#
loop_
_entity.id
_entity.type
_entity.pdbx_description
1 polymer ?
#
loop_
_entity_poly.entity_id
_entity_poly.type
_entity_poly.pdbx_seq_one_letter_code
_entity_poly.pdbx_strand_id
1 'polypeptide(L)'
;CTAVMARELGLPGSLEAVGEVIGLPEDKQKSKTGKALIRYFSIPCKATKVNGERTRNLPHHDPERWNLYVEYNRQDVVTERAIRKRLQKFPVIPSEHDLWIIDQRINDRGVGVDTVLAENAVAIDQIVKARLLDAAKELTGLDNPKSAAQLKSWIEEVSGFEVESLNKKMIGDVRSGTDNEEVHAMLDIRQGLAKTSTEKYNAMLRTVCPDGRIRGLTQFCGAARTGRWAGRLVQMQNLPQNKM
;
A
#
# COMPACT_ATOMS: atom_id res chain seq x y z
N CYS A 1 -23.63 2.72 6.22
CA CYS A 1 -22.69 1.87 5.44
C CYS A 1 -22.54 0.51 6.12
N THR A 2 -22.82 -0.57 5.40
CA THR A 2 -22.76 -1.95 5.96
C THR A 2 -21.36 -2.32 6.45
N ALA A 3 -20.31 -1.85 5.76
CA ALA A 3 -18.94 -2.08 6.17
C ALA A 3 -18.59 -1.36 7.51
N VAL A 4 -19.17 -0.18 7.77
CA VAL A 4 -19.00 0.54 9.04
C VAL A 4 -19.70 -0.22 10.16
N MET A 5 -20.96 -0.61 9.97
CA MET A 5 -21.69 -1.44 10.94
C MET A 5 -20.93 -2.71 11.32
N ALA A 6 -20.36 -3.39 10.34
CA ALA A 6 -19.57 -4.60 10.60
C ALA A 6 -18.31 -4.30 11.45
N ARG A 7 -17.59 -3.23 11.13
CA ARG A 7 -16.36 -2.86 11.87
C ARG A 7 -16.64 -2.41 13.30
N GLU A 8 -17.71 -1.67 13.54
CA GLU A 8 -18.12 -1.25 14.90
C GLU A 8 -18.45 -2.46 15.77
N LEU A 9 -18.96 -3.54 15.18
CA LEU A 9 -19.21 -4.80 15.87
C LEU A 9 -17.95 -5.70 15.96
N GLY A 10 -16.78 -5.20 15.58
CA GLY A 10 -15.53 -5.96 15.61
C GLY A 10 -15.44 -7.07 14.55
N LEU A 11 -16.32 -7.06 13.55
CA LEU A 11 -16.29 -8.03 12.46
C LEU A 11 -15.21 -7.71 11.44
N PRO A 12 -14.80 -8.69 10.61
CA PRO A 12 -13.81 -8.49 9.56
C PRO A 12 -14.15 -7.36 8.59
N GLY A 13 -13.15 -6.79 7.91
CA GLY A 13 -13.34 -5.64 7.01
C GLY A 13 -13.82 -5.99 5.61
N SER A 14 -13.79 -7.26 5.19
CA SER A 14 -14.21 -7.69 3.86
C SER A 14 -15.60 -8.31 3.85
N LEU A 15 -16.34 -8.09 2.75
CA LEU A 15 -17.69 -8.63 2.57
C LEU A 15 -17.72 -10.17 2.69
N GLU A 16 -16.72 -10.84 2.12
CA GLU A 16 -16.55 -12.30 2.15
C GLU A 16 -16.40 -12.78 3.60
N ALA A 17 -15.39 -12.27 4.31
CA ALA A 17 -15.11 -12.69 5.67
C ALA A 17 -16.24 -12.36 6.67
N VAL A 18 -16.94 -11.24 6.49
CA VAL A 18 -18.14 -10.96 7.29
C VAL A 18 -19.23 -12.00 7.04
N GLY A 19 -19.49 -12.32 5.78
CA GLY A 19 -20.49 -13.34 5.40
C GLY A 19 -20.19 -14.70 6.02
N GLU A 20 -18.93 -15.12 6.00
CA GLU A 20 -18.47 -16.37 6.64
C GLU A 20 -18.66 -16.35 8.16
N VAL A 21 -18.16 -15.31 8.84
CA VAL A 21 -18.22 -15.19 10.31
C VAL A 21 -19.65 -15.17 10.83
N ILE A 22 -20.58 -14.50 10.15
CA ILE A 22 -21.99 -14.46 10.57
C ILE A 22 -22.79 -15.66 10.06
N GLY A 23 -22.16 -16.64 9.41
CA GLY A 23 -22.79 -17.87 8.93
C GLY A 23 -23.88 -17.62 7.89
N LEU A 24 -23.60 -16.86 6.84
CA LEU A 24 -24.52 -16.77 5.70
C LEU A 24 -24.56 -18.09 4.94
N PRO A 25 -25.73 -18.52 4.45
CA PRO A 25 -25.81 -19.68 3.56
C PRO A 25 -25.07 -19.42 2.23
N GLU A 26 -24.62 -20.49 1.58
CA GLU A 26 -23.76 -20.40 0.37
C GLU A 26 -24.34 -19.52 -0.74
N ASP A 27 -25.66 -19.59 -0.97
CA ASP A 27 -26.37 -18.79 -1.96
C ASP A 27 -26.36 -17.28 -1.66
N LYS A 28 -25.97 -16.90 -0.43
CA LYS A 28 -25.83 -15.51 0.03
C LYS A 28 -24.37 -15.09 0.26
N GLN A 29 -23.42 -16.00 0.05
CA GLN A 29 -22.01 -15.68 0.18
C GLN A 29 -21.44 -15.02 -1.07
N LYS A 30 -20.32 -14.33 -0.90
CA LYS A 30 -19.60 -13.68 -2.00
C LYS A 30 -18.97 -14.71 -2.94
N SER A 31 -19.09 -14.48 -4.25
CA SER A 31 -18.41 -15.30 -5.26
C SER A 31 -16.89 -15.10 -5.23
N LYS A 32 -16.12 -16.18 -5.30
CA LYS A 32 -14.66 -16.17 -5.29
C LYS A 32 -14.01 -15.77 -6.62
N THR A 33 -14.78 -15.79 -7.72
CA THR A 33 -14.26 -15.55 -9.09
C THR A 33 -14.06 -14.08 -9.45
N GLY A 34 -14.54 -13.15 -8.63
CA GLY A 34 -14.61 -11.72 -8.97
C GLY A 34 -13.29 -10.99 -9.13
N LYS A 35 -12.21 -11.41 -8.45
CA LYS A 35 -10.93 -10.68 -8.51
C LYS A 35 -10.34 -10.60 -9.91
N ALA A 36 -10.45 -11.67 -10.70
CA ALA A 36 -9.98 -11.71 -12.08
C ALA A 36 -10.81 -10.82 -12.99
N LEU A 37 -12.14 -10.81 -12.79
CA LEU A 37 -13.09 -10.00 -13.55
C LEU A 37 -12.91 -8.50 -13.25
N ILE A 38 -12.74 -8.13 -11.99
CA ILE A 38 -12.41 -6.75 -11.59
C ILE A 38 -11.12 -6.29 -12.28
N ARG A 39 -10.06 -7.09 -12.24
CA ARG A 39 -8.79 -6.74 -12.91
C ARG A 39 -8.99 -6.58 -14.41
N TYR A 40 -9.72 -7.47 -15.05
CA TYR A 40 -9.91 -7.46 -16.49
C TYR A 40 -10.67 -6.20 -16.97
N PHE A 41 -11.74 -5.78 -16.29
CA PHE A 41 -12.57 -4.66 -16.72
C PHE A 41 -12.22 -3.31 -16.05
N SER A 42 -11.66 -3.31 -14.84
CA SER A 42 -11.47 -2.09 -14.06
C SER A 42 -10.03 -1.56 -14.06
N ILE A 43 -9.05 -2.37 -14.47
CA ILE A 43 -7.64 -1.93 -14.54
C ILE A 43 -7.27 -1.74 -16.02
N PRO A 44 -6.57 -0.64 -16.36
CA PRO A 44 -6.02 -0.46 -17.72
C PRO A 44 -5.14 -1.63 -18.12
N CYS A 45 -5.23 -2.07 -19.37
CA CYS A 45 -4.39 -3.11 -19.94
C CYS A 45 -3.32 -2.50 -20.84
N LYS A 46 -2.23 -3.25 -21.05
CA LYS A 46 -1.17 -2.83 -21.98
C LYS A 46 -1.69 -2.96 -23.42
N ALA A 47 -1.50 -1.92 -24.24
CA ALA A 47 -1.76 -1.97 -25.67
C ALA A 47 -0.83 -2.99 -26.33
N THR A 48 -1.42 -3.90 -27.11
CA THR A 48 -0.71 -4.93 -27.88
C THR A 48 -1.43 -5.16 -29.20
N LYS A 49 -0.72 -5.66 -30.22
CA LYS A 49 -1.35 -6.05 -31.50
C LYS A 49 -2.46 -7.08 -31.33
N VAL A 50 -2.29 -8.02 -30.38
CA VAL A 50 -3.27 -9.09 -30.10
C VAL A 50 -4.59 -8.54 -29.54
N ASN A 51 -4.53 -7.48 -28.75
CA ASN A 51 -5.73 -6.88 -28.19
C ASN A 51 -6.27 -5.68 -28.99
N GLY A 52 -5.78 -5.48 -30.21
CA GLY A 52 -6.17 -4.35 -31.07
C GLY A 52 -5.72 -3.00 -30.50
N GLU A 53 -4.54 -2.98 -29.84
CA GLU A 53 -3.89 -1.79 -29.27
C GLU A 53 -4.73 -1.03 -28.22
N ARG A 54 -5.74 -1.71 -27.65
CA ARG A 54 -6.59 -1.11 -26.61
C ARG A 54 -5.86 -1.04 -25.27
N THR A 55 -6.16 0.00 -24.53
CA THR A 55 -5.66 0.23 -23.16
C THR A 55 -6.68 -0.12 -22.08
N ARG A 56 -7.90 -0.51 -22.46
CA ARG A 56 -8.99 -0.87 -21.55
C ARG A 56 -9.89 -1.94 -22.18
N ASN A 57 -10.32 -2.89 -21.36
CA ASN A 57 -11.34 -3.86 -21.75
C ASN A 57 -12.73 -3.30 -21.47
N LEU A 58 -13.59 -3.32 -22.50
CA LEU A 58 -14.98 -2.87 -22.44
C LEU A 58 -15.92 -4.08 -22.59
N PRO A 59 -17.21 -3.98 -22.24
CA PRO A 59 -18.15 -5.08 -22.27
C PRO A 59 -18.19 -5.85 -23.61
N HIS A 60 -18.14 -5.13 -24.72
CA HIS A 60 -18.22 -5.71 -26.06
C HIS A 60 -16.94 -6.45 -26.49
N HIS A 61 -15.82 -6.28 -25.79
CA HIS A 61 -14.59 -7.01 -26.09
C HIS A 61 -14.62 -8.46 -25.59
N ASP A 62 -15.45 -8.75 -24.59
CA ASP A 62 -15.62 -10.07 -24.01
C ASP A 62 -16.98 -10.15 -23.30
N PRO A 63 -18.07 -10.37 -24.08
CA PRO A 63 -19.44 -10.38 -23.54
C PRO A 63 -19.66 -11.48 -22.50
N GLU A 64 -19.00 -12.63 -22.65
CA GLU A 64 -19.16 -13.75 -21.71
C GLU A 64 -18.59 -13.38 -20.34
N ARG A 65 -17.36 -12.88 -20.29
CA ARG A 65 -16.76 -12.40 -19.04
C ARG A 65 -17.51 -11.19 -18.47
N TRP A 66 -18.08 -10.34 -19.33
CA TRP A 66 -18.90 -9.23 -18.87
C TRP A 66 -20.17 -9.72 -18.16
N ASN A 67 -20.86 -10.71 -18.71
CA ASN A 67 -22.03 -11.30 -18.06
C ASN A 67 -21.68 -11.92 -16.71
N LEU A 68 -20.56 -12.65 -16.62
CA LEU A 68 -20.04 -13.16 -15.33
C LEU A 68 -19.72 -12.02 -14.35
N TYR A 69 -19.20 -10.89 -14.83
CA TYR A 69 -18.91 -9.72 -13.99
C TYR A 69 -20.19 -9.06 -13.48
N VAL A 70 -21.24 -9.00 -14.28
CA VAL A 70 -22.57 -8.52 -13.87
C VAL A 70 -23.16 -9.43 -12.78
N GLU A 71 -23.11 -10.75 -12.97
CA GLU A 71 -23.58 -11.70 -11.94
C GLU A 71 -22.77 -11.63 -10.66
N TYR A 72 -21.45 -11.49 -10.77
CA TYR A 72 -20.59 -11.25 -9.61
C TYR A 72 -21.00 -10.00 -8.84
N ASN A 73 -21.26 -8.88 -9.52
CA ASN A 73 -21.69 -7.64 -8.87
C ASN A 73 -23.09 -7.79 -8.24
N ARG A 74 -24.00 -8.51 -8.91
CA ARG A 74 -25.32 -8.84 -8.34
C ARG A 74 -25.18 -9.63 -7.05
N GLN A 75 -24.31 -10.64 -7.03
CA GLN A 75 -24.07 -11.45 -5.84
C GLN A 75 -23.45 -10.63 -4.70
N ASP A 76 -22.53 -9.70 -4.98
CA ASP A 76 -21.99 -8.79 -3.96
C ASP A 76 -23.10 -7.97 -3.29
N VAL A 77 -24.06 -7.45 -4.06
CA VAL A 77 -25.23 -6.72 -3.52
C VAL A 77 -26.15 -7.64 -2.70
N VAL A 78 -26.39 -8.86 -3.15
CA VAL A 78 -27.19 -9.85 -2.40
C VAL A 78 -26.54 -10.17 -1.06
N THR A 79 -25.24 -10.41 -1.07
CA THR A 79 -24.45 -10.65 0.17
C THR A 79 -24.50 -9.45 1.12
N GLU A 80 -24.27 -8.24 0.60
CA GLU A 80 -24.32 -7.02 1.41
C GLU A 80 -25.69 -6.81 2.05
N ARG A 81 -26.78 -7.00 1.30
CA ARG A 81 -28.14 -6.89 1.83
C ARG A 81 -28.43 -7.93 2.90
N ALA A 82 -27.94 -9.15 2.75
CA ALA A 82 -28.12 -10.22 3.73
C ALA A 82 -27.34 -9.89 5.03
N ILE A 83 -26.10 -9.40 4.93
CA ILE A 83 -25.32 -8.93 6.04
C ILE A 83 -26.04 -7.79 6.74
N ARG A 84 -26.44 -6.74 6.01
CA ARG A 84 -27.14 -5.59 6.57
C ARG A 84 -28.38 -6.00 7.36
N LYS A 85 -29.20 -6.92 6.84
CA LYS A 85 -30.39 -7.43 7.52
C LYS A 85 -30.08 -8.07 8.87
N ARG A 86 -28.92 -8.74 9.00
CA ARG A 86 -28.50 -9.32 10.28
C ARG A 86 -27.95 -8.26 11.24
N LEU A 87 -27.11 -7.33 10.72
CA LEU A 87 -26.45 -6.32 11.54
C LEU A 87 -27.41 -5.21 12.01
N GLN A 88 -28.50 -4.94 11.31
CA GLN A 88 -29.45 -3.89 11.71
C GLN A 88 -30.12 -4.13 13.08
N LYS A 89 -30.01 -5.35 13.64
CA LYS A 89 -30.43 -5.65 15.01
C LYS A 89 -29.51 -5.01 16.06
N PHE A 90 -28.33 -4.59 15.66
CA PHE A 90 -27.31 -3.93 16.45
C PHE A 90 -27.07 -2.53 15.86
N PRO A 91 -27.93 -1.55 16.17
CA PRO A 91 -27.82 -0.22 15.56
C PRO A 91 -26.52 0.47 15.97
N VAL A 92 -25.95 1.21 15.02
CA VAL A 92 -24.79 2.06 15.25
C VAL A 92 -25.12 3.10 16.32
N ILE A 93 -24.21 3.32 17.26
CA ILE A 93 -24.35 4.36 18.28
C ILE A 93 -24.39 5.73 17.59
N PRO A 94 -25.32 6.64 17.93
CA PRO A 94 -25.44 7.93 17.24
C PRO A 94 -24.14 8.74 17.18
N SER A 95 -23.37 8.80 18.25
CA SER A 95 -22.08 9.49 18.29
C SER A 95 -21.05 8.90 17.30
N GLU A 96 -21.03 7.58 17.15
CA GLU A 96 -20.15 6.91 16.19
C GLU A 96 -20.59 7.19 14.74
N HIS A 97 -21.91 7.26 14.52
CA HIS A 97 -22.45 7.68 13.22
C HIS A 97 -22.04 9.10 12.85
N ASP A 98 -22.07 10.03 13.80
CA ASP A 98 -21.63 11.41 13.60
C ASP A 98 -20.13 11.47 13.26
N LEU A 99 -19.30 10.69 13.96
CA LEU A 99 -17.87 10.57 13.65
C LEU A 99 -17.64 10.00 12.25
N TRP A 100 -18.42 9.02 11.83
CA TRP A 100 -18.36 8.52 10.45
C TRP A 100 -18.75 9.58 9.43
N ILE A 101 -19.78 10.40 9.69
CA ILE A 101 -20.16 11.53 8.82
C ILE A 101 -19.00 12.54 8.71
N ILE A 102 -18.32 12.83 9.83
CA ILE A 102 -17.14 13.70 9.85
C ILE A 102 -16.02 13.11 8.98
N ASP A 103 -15.74 11.81 9.10
CA ASP A 103 -14.76 11.10 8.25
C ASP A 103 -15.08 11.24 6.75
N GLN A 104 -16.36 11.07 6.36
CA GLN A 104 -16.77 11.26 4.97
C GLN A 104 -16.54 12.71 4.52
N ARG A 105 -16.91 13.70 5.32
CA ARG A 105 -16.69 15.13 5.00
C ARG A 105 -15.21 15.48 4.87
N ILE A 106 -14.34 14.92 5.72
CA ILE A 106 -12.89 15.09 5.63
C ILE A 106 -12.38 14.50 4.32
N ASN A 107 -12.80 13.28 3.99
CA ASN A 107 -12.39 12.59 2.77
C ASN A 107 -12.90 13.29 1.50
N ASP A 108 -14.14 13.79 1.49
CA ASP A 108 -14.72 14.52 0.34
C ASP A 108 -14.02 15.87 0.12
N ARG A 109 -13.76 16.61 1.21
CA ARG A 109 -13.01 17.87 1.14
C ARG A 109 -11.57 17.64 0.71
N GLY A 110 -10.95 16.55 1.18
CA GLY A 110 -9.55 16.24 1.00
C GLY A 110 -8.61 17.17 1.79
N VAL A 111 -7.32 16.85 1.74
CA VAL A 111 -6.23 17.61 2.39
C VAL A 111 -5.36 18.23 1.32
N GLY A 112 -5.06 19.51 1.45
CA GLY A 112 -4.15 20.22 0.53
C GLY A 112 -2.73 19.68 0.62
N VAL A 113 -2.05 19.65 -0.51
CA VAL A 113 -0.65 19.19 -0.63
C VAL A 113 0.16 20.26 -1.34
N ASP A 114 1.31 20.58 -0.78
CA ASP A 114 2.32 21.35 -1.47
C ASP A 114 3.05 20.42 -2.46
N THR A 115 2.65 20.48 -3.72
CA THR A 115 3.24 19.63 -4.78
C THR A 115 4.66 20.07 -5.11
N VAL A 116 5.00 21.34 -4.98
CA VAL A 116 6.36 21.85 -5.22
C VAL A 116 7.32 21.28 -4.16
N LEU A 117 6.92 21.31 -2.89
CA LEU A 117 7.69 20.67 -1.83
C LEU A 117 7.87 19.18 -2.09
N ALA A 118 6.81 18.48 -2.49
CA ALA A 118 6.85 17.05 -2.76
C ALA A 118 7.77 16.71 -3.95
N GLU A 119 7.70 17.46 -5.04
CA GLU A 119 8.55 17.30 -6.23
C GLU A 119 10.02 17.55 -5.89
N ASN A 120 10.32 18.63 -5.18
CA ASN A 120 11.68 18.94 -4.75
C ASN A 120 12.25 17.87 -3.81
N ALA A 121 11.45 17.35 -2.87
CA ALA A 121 11.89 16.27 -1.98
C ALA A 121 12.24 14.99 -2.76
N VAL A 122 11.44 14.64 -3.78
CA VAL A 122 11.72 13.50 -4.66
C VAL A 122 12.97 13.73 -5.50
N ALA A 123 13.13 14.92 -6.07
CA ALA A 123 14.31 15.28 -6.88
C ALA A 123 15.60 15.21 -6.06
N ILE A 124 15.60 15.77 -4.84
CA ILE A 124 16.75 15.70 -3.92
C ILE A 124 17.08 14.24 -3.57
N ASP A 125 16.07 13.42 -3.25
CA ASP A 125 16.27 11.99 -2.92
C ASP A 125 16.91 11.24 -4.11
N GLN A 126 16.48 11.51 -5.33
CA GLN A 126 17.05 10.90 -6.53
C GLN A 126 18.53 11.28 -6.71
N ILE A 127 18.88 12.55 -6.54
CA ILE A 127 20.27 13.03 -6.62
C ILE A 127 21.13 12.38 -5.54
N VAL A 128 20.66 12.35 -4.29
CA VAL A 128 21.38 11.73 -3.18
C VAL A 128 21.58 10.25 -3.39
N LYS A 129 20.54 9.52 -3.82
CA LYS A 129 20.63 8.08 -4.10
C LYS A 129 21.56 7.77 -5.28
N ALA A 130 21.60 8.62 -6.30
CA ALA A 130 22.57 8.47 -7.41
C ALA A 130 24.01 8.60 -6.89
N ARG A 131 24.31 9.66 -6.14
CA ARG A 131 25.65 9.87 -5.52
C ARG A 131 26.05 8.71 -4.60
N LEU A 132 25.12 8.24 -3.76
CA LEU A 132 25.39 7.09 -2.88
C LEU A 132 25.65 5.81 -3.67
N LEU A 133 24.97 5.63 -4.81
CA LEU A 133 25.19 4.46 -5.67
C LEU A 133 26.56 4.52 -6.36
N ASP A 134 26.95 5.69 -6.83
CA ASP A 134 28.26 5.90 -7.45
C ASP A 134 29.37 5.67 -6.42
N ALA A 135 29.26 6.25 -5.22
CA ALA A 135 30.19 6.00 -4.12
C ALA A 135 30.26 4.51 -3.72
N ALA A 136 29.11 3.79 -3.72
CA ALA A 136 29.10 2.36 -3.46
C ALA A 136 29.87 1.56 -4.54
N LYS A 137 29.74 1.94 -5.81
CA LYS A 137 30.47 1.32 -6.91
C LYS A 137 31.96 1.57 -6.84
N GLU A 138 32.37 2.81 -6.56
CA GLU A 138 33.78 3.18 -6.38
C GLU A 138 34.42 2.42 -5.23
N LEU A 139 33.69 2.32 -4.08
CA LEU A 139 34.19 1.64 -2.90
C LEU A 139 34.30 0.13 -3.07
N THR A 140 33.31 -0.51 -3.72
CA THR A 140 33.21 -1.97 -3.77
C THR A 140 33.69 -2.60 -5.06
N GLY A 141 33.78 -1.83 -6.14
CA GLY A 141 34.01 -2.36 -7.50
C GLY A 141 32.87 -3.20 -8.07
N LEU A 142 31.72 -3.28 -7.38
CA LEU A 142 30.58 -4.11 -7.80
C LEU A 142 29.76 -3.42 -8.89
N ASP A 143 29.32 -4.16 -9.88
CA ASP A 143 28.38 -3.67 -10.90
C ASP A 143 27.04 -3.27 -10.29
N ASN A 144 26.54 -4.05 -9.33
CA ASN A 144 25.29 -3.78 -8.64
C ASN A 144 25.41 -3.88 -7.11
N PRO A 145 25.91 -2.83 -6.44
CA PRO A 145 26.04 -2.81 -4.98
C PRO A 145 24.70 -2.83 -4.23
N LYS A 146 23.56 -2.71 -4.92
CA LYS A 146 22.23 -2.94 -4.34
C LYS A 146 21.87 -4.42 -4.20
N SER A 147 22.54 -5.30 -4.93
CA SER A 147 22.34 -6.75 -4.83
C SER A 147 22.82 -7.24 -3.47
N ALA A 148 21.90 -7.79 -2.68
CA ALA A 148 22.23 -8.34 -1.36
C ALA A 148 23.25 -9.47 -1.45
N ALA A 149 23.19 -10.28 -2.53
CA ALA A 149 24.12 -11.39 -2.75
C ALA A 149 25.54 -10.89 -3.06
N GLN A 150 25.68 -9.95 -4.01
CA GLN A 150 26.99 -9.39 -4.36
C GLN A 150 27.62 -8.65 -3.19
N LEU A 151 26.83 -7.85 -2.48
CA LEU A 151 27.32 -7.11 -1.33
C LEU A 151 27.73 -8.01 -0.17
N LYS A 152 26.99 -9.10 0.05
CA LYS A 152 27.34 -10.11 1.07
C LYS A 152 28.71 -10.72 0.76
N SER A 153 28.92 -11.21 -0.46
CA SER A 153 30.19 -11.80 -0.89
C SER A 153 31.36 -10.83 -0.77
N TRP A 154 31.15 -9.56 -1.15
CA TRP A 154 32.16 -8.51 -1.00
C TRP A 154 32.52 -8.24 0.47
N ILE A 155 31.53 -8.18 1.38
CA ILE A 155 31.81 -7.98 2.82
C ILE A 155 32.60 -9.17 3.38
N GLU A 156 32.22 -10.39 3.02
CA GLU A 156 32.91 -11.62 3.46
C GLU A 156 34.37 -11.67 2.97
N GLU A 157 34.60 -11.26 1.71
CA GLU A 157 35.95 -11.21 1.11
C GLU A 157 36.85 -10.17 1.81
N VAL A 158 36.32 -8.95 2.04
CA VAL A 158 37.12 -7.83 2.56
C VAL A 158 37.33 -7.91 4.07
N SER A 159 36.35 -8.44 4.83
CA SER A 159 36.41 -8.49 6.30
C SER A 159 36.77 -9.86 6.87
N GLY A 160 36.64 -10.91 6.08
CA GLY A 160 36.73 -12.30 6.61
C GLY A 160 35.57 -12.70 7.53
N PHE A 161 34.55 -11.82 7.70
CA PHE A 161 33.40 -12.04 8.57
C PHE A 161 32.25 -12.66 7.79
N GLU A 162 31.79 -13.83 8.22
CA GLU A 162 30.64 -14.50 7.60
C GLU A 162 29.33 -13.75 7.86
N VAL A 163 28.58 -13.47 6.79
CA VAL A 163 27.36 -12.67 6.83
C VAL A 163 26.16 -13.54 6.50
N GLU A 164 25.28 -13.83 7.43
CA GLU A 164 24.04 -14.57 7.14
C GLU A 164 23.06 -13.72 6.30
N SER A 165 22.85 -12.48 6.68
CA SER A 165 21.87 -11.57 6.07
C SER A 165 22.27 -10.11 6.22
N LEU A 166 21.81 -9.27 5.30
CA LEU A 166 21.97 -7.81 5.33
C LEU A 166 20.65 -7.08 5.67
N ASN A 167 19.79 -7.71 6.47
CA ASN A 167 18.60 -7.05 7.00
C ASN A 167 18.98 -6.04 8.11
N LYS A 168 18.04 -5.15 8.47
CA LYS A 168 18.28 -4.05 9.42
C LYS A 168 18.83 -4.53 10.78
N LYS A 169 18.43 -5.72 11.23
CA LYS A 169 18.88 -6.30 12.53
C LYS A 169 20.32 -6.76 12.42
N MET A 170 20.64 -7.50 11.36
CA MET A 170 21.97 -8.10 11.17
C MET A 170 23.05 -7.09 10.78
N ILE A 171 22.69 -5.92 10.25
CA ILE A 171 23.66 -4.84 9.95
C ILE A 171 24.40 -4.41 11.22
N GLY A 172 23.73 -4.41 12.39
CA GLY A 172 24.37 -4.13 13.69
C GLY A 172 25.42 -5.19 14.03
N ASP A 173 25.11 -6.45 13.81
CA ASP A 173 26.01 -7.57 14.12
C ASP A 173 27.23 -7.57 13.19
N VAL A 174 27.03 -7.32 11.89
CA VAL A 174 28.14 -7.16 10.92
C VAL A 174 29.04 -5.99 11.31
N ARG A 175 28.48 -4.86 11.71
CA ARG A 175 29.23 -3.68 12.14
C ARG A 175 30.07 -3.96 13.38
N SER A 176 29.56 -4.75 14.32
CA SER A 176 30.28 -5.14 15.54
C SER A 176 31.26 -6.28 15.32
N GLY A 177 31.13 -7.03 14.24
CA GLY A 177 31.98 -8.20 13.91
C GLY A 177 33.25 -7.86 13.13
N THR A 178 33.40 -6.61 12.65
CA THR A 178 34.59 -6.17 11.90
C THR A 178 34.91 -4.71 12.18
N ASP A 179 36.22 -4.38 12.28
CA ASP A 179 36.71 -3.01 12.38
C ASP A 179 37.08 -2.42 11.01
N ASN A 180 36.70 -3.10 9.92
CA ASN A 180 37.02 -2.66 8.57
C ASN A 180 36.22 -1.41 8.18
N GLU A 181 36.92 -0.28 7.96
CA GLU A 181 36.33 1.02 7.66
C GLU A 181 35.55 1.03 6.34
N GLU A 182 36.00 0.27 5.32
CA GLU A 182 35.31 0.19 4.03
C GLU A 182 33.96 -0.52 4.17
N VAL A 183 33.91 -1.59 4.98
CA VAL A 183 32.64 -2.27 5.31
C VAL A 183 31.70 -1.33 6.04
N HIS A 184 32.19 -0.58 7.05
CA HIS A 184 31.37 0.40 7.76
C HIS A 184 30.84 1.49 6.84
N ALA A 185 31.67 2.04 5.96
CA ALA A 185 31.26 3.04 4.96
C ALA A 185 30.19 2.48 4.02
N MET A 186 30.37 1.25 3.53
CA MET A 186 29.38 0.61 2.66
C MET A 186 28.06 0.34 3.37
N LEU A 187 28.08 -0.05 4.63
CA LEU A 187 26.86 -0.23 5.44
C LEU A 187 26.11 1.09 5.63
N ASP A 188 26.81 2.21 5.82
CA ASP A 188 26.20 3.54 5.91
C ASP A 188 25.57 3.96 4.56
N ILE A 189 26.27 3.76 3.45
CA ILE A 189 25.71 3.96 2.12
C ILE A 189 24.44 3.11 1.90
N ARG A 190 24.49 1.83 2.27
CA ARG A 190 23.34 0.92 2.16
C ARG A 190 22.15 1.41 2.98
N GLN A 191 22.37 1.87 4.21
CA GLN A 191 21.31 2.46 5.04
C GLN A 191 20.73 3.73 4.40
N GLY A 192 21.57 4.57 3.81
CA GLY A 192 21.14 5.73 3.04
C GLY A 192 20.25 5.37 1.84
N LEU A 193 20.68 4.40 1.04
CA LEU A 193 19.94 3.89 -0.11
C LEU A 193 18.61 3.23 0.27
N ALA A 194 18.52 2.60 1.44
CA ALA A 194 17.34 1.91 1.94
C ALA A 194 16.28 2.85 2.56
N LYS A 195 16.57 4.16 2.71
CA LYS A 195 15.61 5.12 3.23
C LYS A 195 14.39 5.24 2.30
N THR A 196 13.20 5.01 2.86
CA THR A 196 11.92 5.05 2.12
C THR A 196 11.03 6.22 2.54
N SER A 197 11.57 7.18 3.33
CA SER A 197 10.80 8.34 3.83
C SER A 197 10.21 9.18 2.70
N THR A 198 10.90 9.27 1.56
CA THR A 198 10.48 10.01 0.36
C THR A 198 9.35 9.32 -0.43
N GLU A 199 9.09 8.02 -0.23
CA GLU A 199 7.98 7.32 -0.88
C GLU A 199 6.61 7.93 -0.57
N LYS A 200 6.49 8.65 0.55
CA LYS A 200 5.26 9.37 0.88
C LYS A 200 5.03 10.58 -0.03
N TYR A 201 6.07 11.27 -0.43
CA TYR A 201 5.99 12.35 -1.41
C TYR A 201 5.61 11.81 -2.80
N ASN A 202 6.19 10.69 -3.20
CA ASN A 202 5.77 9.98 -4.41
C ASN A 202 4.28 9.58 -4.34
N ALA A 203 3.81 9.10 -3.19
CA ALA A 203 2.41 8.78 -2.99
C ALA A 203 1.51 10.03 -3.07
N MET A 204 1.95 11.18 -2.53
CA MET A 204 1.26 12.46 -2.65
C MET A 204 1.10 12.87 -4.11
N LEU A 205 2.19 12.87 -4.88
CA LEU A 205 2.20 13.25 -6.30
C LEU A 205 1.32 12.33 -7.16
N ARG A 206 1.27 11.04 -6.86
CA ARG A 206 0.42 10.08 -7.59
C ARG A 206 -1.07 10.19 -7.27
N THR A 207 -1.42 10.75 -6.12
CA THR A 207 -2.81 10.74 -5.62
C THR A 207 -3.44 12.13 -5.52
N VAL A 208 -2.66 13.18 -5.70
CA VAL A 208 -3.18 14.55 -5.71
C VAL A 208 -4.16 14.75 -6.89
N CYS A 209 -5.30 15.33 -6.57
CA CYS A 209 -6.31 15.72 -7.58
C CYS A 209 -5.94 17.06 -8.23
N PRO A 210 -6.57 17.42 -9.37
CA PRO A 210 -6.28 18.67 -10.08
C PRO A 210 -6.45 19.96 -9.24
N ASP A 211 -7.21 19.88 -8.16
CA ASP A 211 -7.41 21.00 -7.21
C ASP A 211 -6.35 21.08 -6.09
N GLY A 212 -5.26 20.32 -6.21
CA GLY A 212 -4.17 20.28 -5.24
C GLY A 212 -4.49 19.54 -3.94
N ARG A 213 -5.55 18.74 -3.89
CA ARG A 213 -5.99 18.04 -2.69
C ARG A 213 -5.95 16.53 -2.87
N ILE A 214 -5.65 15.79 -1.80
CA ILE A 214 -5.76 14.32 -1.75
C ILE A 214 -7.02 13.95 -0.97
N ARG A 215 -7.82 13.05 -1.53
CA ARG A 215 -9.06 12.54 -0.97
C ARG A 215 -8.93 11.09 -0.52
N GLY A 216 -9.78 10.66 0.43
CA GLY A 216 -9.76 9.29 0.91
C GLY A 216 -8.55 8.94 1.79
N LEU A 217 -8.02 9.92 2.55
CA LEU A 217 -6.84 9.75 3.40
C LEU A 217 -7.14 9.07 4.73
N THR A 218 -8.40 9.04 5.15
CA THR A 218 -8.83 8.45 6.41
C THR A 218 -9.87 7.36 6.20
N GLN A 219 -9.95 6.45 7.14
CA GLN A 219 -10.99 5.42 7.19
C GLN A 219 -11.48 5.27 8.62
N PHE A 220 -12.71 5.64 8.85
CA PHE A 220 -13.40 5.41 10.12
C PHE A 220 -13.42 3.93 10.48
N CYS A 221 -13.13 3.58 11.74
CA CYS A 221 -12.98 2.21 12.22
C CYS A 221 -12.06 1.34 11.35
N GLY A 222 -11.01 1.95 10.76
CA GLY A 222 -10.12 1.27 9.83
C GLY A 222 -9.13 0.30 10.47
N ALA A 223 -8.85 0.46 11.77
CA ALA A 223 -8.02 -0.44 12.57
C ALA A 223 -8.90 -1.50 13.26
N ALA A 224 -9.06 -2.65 12.62
CA ALA A 224 -10.04 -3.67 12.98
C ALA A 224 -10.03 -4.12 14.46
N ARG A 225 -8.85 -4.15 15.12
CA ARG A 225 -8.74 -4.60 16.51
C ARG A 225 -9.09 -3.55 17.56
N THR A 226 -8.98 -2.27 17.21
CA THR A 226 -9.08 -1.16 18.18
C THR A 226 -10.16 -0.15 17.85
N GLY A 227 -10.86 -0.30 16.72
CA GLY A 227 -11.85 0.67 16.25
C GLY A 227 -11.28 2.06 15.89
N ARG A 228 -9.96 2.27 15.95
CA ARG A 228 -9.35 3.55 15.62
C ARG A 228 -9.45 3.86 14.13
N TRP A 229 -9.42 5.12 13.80
CA TRP A 229 -9.26 5.56 12.42
C TRP A 229 -7.93 5.07 11.84
N ALA A 230 -7.95 4.62 10.59
CA ALA A 230 -6.74 4.23 9.87
C ALA A 230 -6.42 5.23 8.77
N GLY A 231 -5.13 5.52 8.59
CA GLY A 231 -4.65 6.28 7.43
C GLY A 231 -4.68 5.43 6.17
N ARG A 232 -4.95 6.08 5.06
CA ARG A 232 -4.93 5.51 3.70
C ARG A 232 -3.98 6.30 2.81
N LEU A 233 -3.60 5.74 1.68
CA LEU A 233 -2.73 6.36 0.69
C LEU A 233 -1.41 6.84 1.31
N VAL A 234 -1.29 8.12 1.61
CA VAL A 234 -0.08 8.73 2.17
C VAL A 234 0.17 8.34 3.63
N GLN A 235 -0.88 7.95 4.38
CA GLN A 235 -0.79 7.67 5.82
C GLN A 235 -0.12 8.81 6.59
N MET A 236 -0.74 9.98 6.61
CA MET A 236 -0.21 11.22 7.19
C MET A 236 0.29 11.08 8.62
N GLN A 237 -0.39 10.26 9.45
CA GLN A 237 0.00 10.00 10.84
C GLN A 237 1.36 9.32 10.99
N ASN A 238 1.91 8.77 9.92
CA ASN A 238 3.22 8.11 9.88
C ASN A 238 4.29 8.94 9.13
N LEU A 239 4.07 10.24 8.93
CA LEU A 239 5.11 11.11 8.40
C LEU A 239 6.27 11.18 9.40
N PRO A 240 7.52 11.26 8.93
CA PRO A 240 8.67 11.40 9.80
C PRO A 240 8.53 12.63 10.70
N GLN A 241 8.74 12.44 11.99
CA GLN A 241 8.87 13.55 12.95
C GLN A 241 10.35 13.77 13.18
N ASN A 242 10.93 14.75 12.51
CA ASN A 242 12.26 15.20 12.85
C ASN A 242 12.14 16.15 14.05
N LYS A 243 12.81 15.82 15.14
CA LYS A 243 13.09 16.82 16.16
C LYS A 243 14.11 17.79 15.55
N MET A 244 13.70 19.03 15.34
CA MET A 244 14.62 20.12 15.08
C MET A 244 15.41 20.42 16.35
#